data_c46a264adfa428e8fc73db381f58424a
#
_entry.id   c46a264adfa428e8fc73db381f58424a
#
_cell.length_a   1.000
_cell.length_b   1.000
_cell.length_c   1.000
_cell.angle_alpha   90.00
_cell.angle_beta   90.00
_cell.angle_gamma   90.00
#
_symmetry.space_group_name_H-M   'P 1'
#
loop_
_entity.id
_entity.type
_entity.pdbx_description
1 polymer ?
#
loop_
_entity_poly.entity_id
_entity_poly.type
_entity_poly.pdbx_seq_one_letter_code
_entity_poly.pdbx_strand_id
1 'polypeptide(L)'
;LFPVDDVAAEASFIYMMRSTNVVNLTTFNKTDQPRWLDSHQADDQFSQGGASIFDFASDDNPDYIFTAAGDIVSCEALKAIEILRKDLPEKKFRFVNISALSYEAIGTTECKLSPSKFQELFTSDKPIIANFHGYPATLRQILSNYTDTKRLKVHGFLEKGSTTTPFEMLSMNRASRYHLAIDVAKLEKRNDL
;
A
#
# COMPACT_ATOMS: atom_id res chain seq x y z
N LEU A 1 -6.54 -2.73 -10.51
CA LEU A 1 -7.17 -2.79 -9.19
C LEU A 1 -6.36 -3.72 -8.31
N PHE A 2 -6.24 -3.39 -7.03
CA PHE A 2 -5.42 -4.08 -6.04
C PHE A 2 -6.25 -4.34 -4.78
N PRO A 3 -7.19 -5.30 -4.83
CA PRO A 3 -7.98 -5.65 -3.66
C PRO A 3 -7.07 -6.14 -2.52
N VAL A 4 -7.38 -5.73 -1.30
CA VAL A 4 -6.59 -6.07 -0.11
C VAL A 4 -7.06 -7.37 0.55
N ASP A 5 -8.31 -7.75 0.31
CA ASP A 5 -8.96 -8.95 0.84
C ASP A 5 -10.06 -9.46 -0.10
N ASP A 6 -10.80 -10.48 0.32
CA ASP A 6 -11.88 -11.11 -0.45
C ASP A 6 -13.06 -10.16 -0.69
N VAL A 7 -13.41 -9.32 0.28
CA VAL A 7 -14.52 -8.35 0.14
C VAL A 7 -14.13 -7.26 -0.86
N ALA A 8 -12.89 -6.75 -0.78
CA ALA A 8 -12.36 -5.82 -1.77
C ALA A 8 -12.24 -6.46 -3.17
N ALA A 9 -11.96 -7.77 -3.25
CA ALA A 9 -11.95 -8.49 -4.53
C ALA A 9 -13.36 -8.54 -5.15
N GLU A 10 -14.39 -8.86 -4.38
CA GLU A 10 -15.78 -8.82 -4.83
C GLU A 10 -16.16 -7.42 -5.34
N ALA A 11 -15.89 -6.37 -4.57
CA ALA A 11 -16.14 -4.99 -4.95
C ALA A 11 -15.39 -4.60 -6.25
N SER A 12 -14.14 -5.10 -6.41
CA SER A 12 -13.36 -4.90 -7.63
C SER A 12 -14.03 -5.51 -8.85
N PHE A 13 -14.55 -6.74 -8.74
CA PHE A 13 -15.29 -7.39 -9.82
C PHE A 13 -16.58 -6.64 -10.17
N ILE A 14 -17.33 -6.20 -9.17
CA ILE A 14 -18.55 -5.40 -9.38
C ILE A 14 -18.21 -4.10 -10.11
N TYR A 15 -17.14 -3.41 -9.70
CA TYR A 15 -16.65 -2.20 -10.38
C TYR A 15 -16.28 -2.49 -11.84
N MET A 16 -15.51 -3.55 -12.09
CA MET A 16 -15.11 -3.94 -13.44
C MET A 16 -16.29 -4.21 -14.35
N MET A 17 -17.33 -4.89 -13.86
CA MET A 17 -18.55 -5.21 -14.62
C MET A 17 -19.41 -3.97 -14.94
N ARG A 18 -19.31 -2.92 -14.15
CA ARG A 18 -20.04 -1.66 -14.34
C ARG A 18 -19.29 -0.65 -15.19
N SER A 19 -17.97 -0.73 -15.22
CA SER A 19 -17.12 0.22 -15.95
C SER A 19 -17.22 0.03 -17.46
N THR A 20 -17.14 1.14 -18.21
CA THR A 20 -17.18 1.15 -19.68
C THR A 20 -16.01 1.94 -20.24
N ASN A 21 -15.59 1.60 -21.48
CA ASN A 21 -14.50 2.30 -22.20
C ASN A 21 -13.14 2.29 -21.51
N VAL A 22 -12.91 1.30 -20.63
CA VAL A 22 -11.65 1.10 -19.91
C VAL A 22 -11.24 -0.37 -19.97
N VAL A 23 -9.95 -0.63 -19.85
CA VAL A 23 -9.40 -1.96 -19.59
C VAL A 23 -9.04 -2.05 -18.13
N ASN A 24 -9.70 -2.94 -17.41
CA ASN A 24 -9.42 -3.22 -16.01
C ASN A 24 -8.57 -4.46 -15.88
N LEU A 25 -7.59 -4.39 -14.98
CA LEU A 25 -6.81 -5.52 -14.50
C LEU A 25 -6.94 -5.56 -12.97
N THR A 26 -7.28 -6.71 -12.43
CA THR A 26 -7.22 -6.93 -10.99
C THR A 26 -6.15 -7.96 -10.65
N THR A 27 -5.40 -7.71 -9.59
CA THR A 27 -4.30 -8.56 -9.13
C THR A 27 -4.52 -8.91 -7.66
N PHE A 28 -4.63 -10.19 -7.37
CA PHE A 28 -4.76 -10.71 -6.00
C PHE A 28 -4.19 -12.12 -5.89
N ASN A 29 -3.93 -12.55 -4.67
CA ASN A 29 -3.34 -13.83 -4.35
C ASN A 29 -4.37 -14.97 -4.42
N LYS A 30 -3.87 -16.21 -4.51
CA LYS A 30 -4.68 -17.45 -4.51
C LYS A 30 -4.81 -18.09 -3.13
N THR A 31 -4.13 -17.58 -2.11
CA THR A 31 -4.16 -18.11 -0.76
C THR A 31 -5.06 -17.28 0.14
N ASP A 32 -5.52 -17.91 1.22
CA ASP A 32 -6.34 -17.23 2.23
C ASP A 32 -5.61 -16.01 2.79
N GLN A 33 -6.33 -14.91 2.85
CA GLN A 33 -5.87 -13.64 3.41
C GLN A 33 -6.77 -13.20 4.55
N PRO A 34 -6.27 -12.45 5.53
CA PRO A 34 -7.10 -11.82 6.54
C PRO A 34 -8.12 -10.88 5.88
N ARG A 35 -9.33 -10.84 6.43
CA ARG A 35 -10.35 -9.88 6.03
C ARG A 35 -10.19 -8.60 6.85
N TRP A 36 -10.10 -7.48 6.15
CA TRP A 36 -9.86 -6.16 6.73
C TRP A 36 -11.07 -5.24 6.61
N LEU A 37 -11.82 -5.37 5.53
CA LEU A 37 -12.89 -4.46 5.14
C LEU A 37 -14.26 -5.11 5.30
N ASP A 38 -15.26 -4.28 5.58
CA ASP A 38 -16.66 -4.62 5.34
C ASP A 38 -17.08 -4.25 3.90
N SER A 39 -18.28 -4.65 3.49
CA SER A 39 -18.76 -4.45 2.12
C SER A 39 -18.90 -2.96 1.76
N HIS A 40 -19.30 -2.11 2.72
CA HIS A 40 -19.44 -0.68 2.48
C HIS A 40 -18.08 -0.02 2.27
N GLN A 41 -17.11 -0.32 3.12
CA GLN A 41 -15.74 0.17 3.01
C GLN A 41 -15.10 -0.27 1.69
N ALA A 42 -15.35 -1.51 1.25
CA ALA A 42 -14.83 -2.04 0.00
C ALA A 42 -15.43 -1.36 -1.23
N ASP A 43 -16.73 -1.09 -1.23
CA ASP A 43 -17.40 -0.37 -2.33
C ASP A 43 -16.94 1.09 -2.41
N ASP A 44 -16.76 1.75 -1.27
CA ASP A 44 -16.36 3.15 -1.18
C ASP A 44 -14.96 3.43 -1.73
N GLN A 45 -14.05 2.46 -1.72
CA GLN A 45 -12.67 2.64 -2.17
C GLN A 45 -12.57 3.26 -3.57
N PHE A 46 -13.45 2.86 -4.49
CA PHE A 46 -13.40 3.30 -5.88
C PHE A 46 -14.05 4.67 -6.09
N SER A 47 -15.02 5.04 -5.25
CA SER A 47 -15.69 6.34 -5.28
C SER A 47 -14.90 7.44 -4.55
N GLN A 48 -13.94 7.06 -3.69
CA GLN A 48 -13.15 7.99 -2.87
C GLN A 48 -11.71 8.19 -3.36
N GLY A 49 -11.40 7.84 -4.60
CA GLY A 49 -10.09 8.09 -5.20
C GLY A 49 -9.09 6.93 -5.01
N GLY A 50 -9.56 5.72 -4.69
CA GLY A 50 -8.74 4.52 -4.69
C GLY A 50 -7.70 4.42 -3.59
N ALA A 51 -7.84 5.19 -2.50
CA ALA A 51 -6.99 5.08 -1.31
C ALA A 51 -7.77 5.38 -0.04
N SER A 52 -7.49 4.64 1.03
CA SER A 52 -8.16 4.77 2.33
C SER A 52 -7.22 4.48 3.50
N ILE A 53 -7.48 5.12 4.64
CA ILE A 53 -6.79 4.82 5.90
C ILE A 53 -7.44 3.58 6.52
N PHE A 54 -6.61 2.69 7.08
CA PHE A 54 -7.07 1.62 7.96
C PHE A 54 -6.95 2.09 9.41
N ASP A 55 -8.07 2.48 10.02
CA ASP A 55 -8.11 3.07 11.36
C ASP A 55 -7.52 2.16 12.44
N PHE A 56 -7.73 0.84 12.35
CA PHE A 56 -7.19 -0.13 13.30
C PHE A 56 -5.65 -0.21 13.31
N ALA A 57 -5.00 0.25 12.23
CA ALA A 57 -3.56 0.26 12.06
C ALA A 57 -2.95 1.66 12.06
N SER A 58 -3.75 2.70 12.34
CA SER A 58 -3.36 4.09 12.14
C SER A 58 -3.50 4.91 13.41
N ASP A 59 -2.52 5.75 13.66
CA ASP A 59 -2.49 6.72 14.75
C ASP A 59 -2.75 8.13 14.20
N ASP A 60 -3.28 9.01 15.07
CA ASP A 60 -3.36 10.44 14.78
C ASP A 60 -1.95 11.05 14.73
N ASN A 61 -1.73 11.99 13.80
CA ASN A 61 -0.45 12.68 13.62
C ASN A 61 0.75 11.73 13.50
N PRO A 62 0.79 10.87 12.48
CA PRO A 62 1.81 9.85 12.33
C PRO A 62 3.20 10.44 12.08
N ASP A 63 4.24 9.74 12.56
CA ASP A 63 5.64 10.01 12.22
C ASP A 63 6.03 9.36 10.90
N TYR A 64 5.40 8.20 10.59
CA TYR A 64 5.64 7.40 9.40
C TYR A 64 4.33 6.97 8.75
N ILE A 65 4.30 7.05 7.41
CA ILE A 65 3.18 6.54 6.61
C ILE A 65 3.63 5.24 5.95
N PHE A 66 2.91 4.16 6.21
CA PHE A 66 3.00 2.93 5.42
C PHE A 66 1.88 2.92 4.40
N THR A 67 2.19 2.49 3.19
CA THR A 67 1.16 2.30 2.16
C THR A 67 1.44 1.04 1.37
N ALA A 68 0.38 0.39 0.91
CA ALA A 68 0.53 -0.77 0.06
C ALA A 68 -0.58 -0.82 -1.01
N ALA A 69 -0.24 -1.42 -2.15
CA ALA A 69 -1.18 -1.76 -3.20
C ALA A 69 -1.05 -3.25 -3.53
N GLY A 70 -2.03 -4.03 -3.08
CA GLY A 70 -2.11 -5.49 -3.15
C GLY A 70 -2.20 -6.15 -1.79
N ASP A 71 -2.74 -7.36 -1.74
CA ASP A 71 -3.07 -8.11 -0.53
C ASP A 71 -1.83 -8.56 0.28
N ILE A 72 -0.92 -9.33 -0.32
CA ILE A 72 0.28 -9.83 0.35
C ILE A 72 1.14 -8.67 0.88
N VAL A 73 1.36 -7.66 0.06
CA VAL A 73 2.20 -6.51 0.41
C VAL A 73 1.55 -5.64 1.50
N SER A 74 0.23 -5.61 1.57
CA SER A 74 -0.52 -4.98 2.66
C SER A 74 -0.34 -5.74 3.98
N CYS A 75 -0.44 -7.08 3.95
CA CYS A 75 -0.14 -7.91 5.12
C CYS A 75 1.28 -7.68 5.65
N GLU A 76 2.27 -7.57 4.77
CA GLU A 76 3.65 -7.32 5.16
C GLU A 76 3.83 -5.92 5.76
N ALA A 77 3.17 -4.91 5.20
CA ALA A 77 3.23 -3.54 5.72
C ALA A 77 2.55 -3.42 7.10
N LEU A 78 1.38 -4.04 7.29
CA LEU A 78 0.69 -4.07 8.58
C LEU A 78 1.52 -4.79 9.64
N LYS A 79 2.14 -5.91 9.31
CA LYS A 79 3.03 -6.64 10.22
C LYS A 79 4.33 -5.88 10.51
N ALA A 80 4.83 -5.07 9.59
CA ALA A 80 5.96 -4.17 9.87
C ALA A 80 5.58 -3.11 10.91
N ILE A 81 4.37 -2.54 10.82
CA ILE A 81 3.84 -1.61 11.84
C ILE A 81 3.73 -2.29 13.20
N GLU A 82 3.24 -3.55 13.25
CA GLU A 82 3.17 -4.31 14.51
C GLU A 82 4.54 -4.53 15.17
N ILE A 83 5.58 -4.82 14.38
CA ILE A 83 6.96 -4.95 14.86
C ILE A 83 7.43 -3.60 15.40
N LEU A 84 7.29 -2.55 14.61
CA LEU A 84 7.77 -1.21 14.96
C LEU A 84 7.07 -0.63 16.19
N ARG A 85 5.79 -0.91 16.40
CA ARG A 85 5.07 -0.50 17.62
C ARG A 85 5.63 -1.14 18.89
N LYS A 86 6.27 -2.31 18.80
CA LYS A 86 6.95 -2.95 19.93
C LYS A 86 8.34 -2.38 20.15
N ASP A 87 9.08 -2.12 19.07
CA ASP A 87 10.48 -1.72 19.11
C ASP A 87 10.65 -0.20 19.25
N LEU A 88 9.67 0.58 18.79
CA LEU A 88 9.61 2.05 18.82
C LEU A 88 8.24 2.52 19.34
N PRO A 89 7.90 2.26 20.60
CA PRO A 89 6.56 2.53 21.15
C PRO A 89 6.20 4.02 21.22
N GLU A 90 7.19 4.91 21.13
CA GLU A 90 7.01 6.36 21.08
C GLU A 90 6.63 6.88 19.69
N LYS A 91 6.80 6.07 18.63
CA LYS A 91 6.51 6.46 17.25
C LYS A 91 5.08 6.13 16.85
N LYS A 92 4.53 6.98 16.02
CA LYS A 92 3.18 6.88 15.49
C LYS A 92 3.20 6.49 14.02
N PHE A 93 2.33 5.58 13.66
CA PHE A 93 2.25 5.02 12.33
C PHE A 93 0.85 5.20 11.74
N ARG A 94 0.78 5.32 10.41
CA ARG A 94 -0.47 5.28 9.66
C ARG A 94 -0.32 4.28 8.52
N PHE A 95 -1.36 3.49 8.30
CA PHE A 95 -1.45 2.65 7.12
C PHE A 95 -2.49 3.20 6.14
N VAL A 96 -2.08 3.40 4.89
CA VAL A 96 -2.96 3.81 3.79
C VAL A 96 -2.98 2.70 2.75
N ASN A 97 -4.15 2.09 2.55
CA ASN A 97 -4.36 1.13 1.48
C ASN A 97 -4.56 1.85 0.15
N ILE A 98 -3.90 1.37 -0.92
CA ILE A 98 -4.15 1.80 -2.30
C ILE A 98 -4.86 0.66 -3.02
N SER A 99 -6.13 0.85 -3.34
CA SER A 99 -7.00 -0.15 -3.99
C SER A 99 -7.04 -0.03 -5.52
N ALA A 100 -6.67 1.13 -6.06
CA ALA A 100 -6.68 1.36 -7.49
C ALA A 100 -5.54 2.26 -7.95
N LEU A 101 -4.99 1.94 -9.10
CA LEU A 101 -4.05 2.77 -9.85
C LEU A 101 -4.56 2.91 -11.27
N SER A 102 -4.52 4.11 -11.81
CA SER A 102 -4.75 4.41 -13.22
C SER A 102 -3.50 5.04 -13.82
N TYR A 103 -3.57 5.40 -15.09
CA TYR A 103 -2.45 6.09 -15.72
C TYR A 103 -2.07 7.35 -14.93
N GLU A 104 -0.83 7.36 -14.42
CA GLU A 104 -0.20 8.47 -13.67
C GLU A 104 -0.92 8.91 -12.38
N ALA A 105 -1.89 8.14 -11.85
CA ALA A 105 -2.65 8.53 -10.67
C ALA A 105 -3.00 7.35 -9.75
N ILE A 106 -3.16 7.65 -8.47
CA ILE A 106 -3.91 6.80 -7.54
C ILE A 106 -5.40 6.97 -7.88
N GLY A 107 -6.15 5.87 -7.82
CA GLY A 107 -7.56 5.84 -8.14
C GLY A 107 -7.87 5.26 -9.50
N THR A 108 -9.15 5.20 -9.81
CA THR A 108 -9.65 4.74 -11.10
C THR A 108 -9.57 5.83 -12.16
N THR A 109 -9.85 5.49 -13.42
CA THR A 109 -9.94 6.49 -14.50
C THR A 109 -11.06 7.51 -14.24
N GLU A 110 -12.14 7.08 -13.61
CA GLU A 110 -13.33 7.89 -13.33
C GLU A 110 -13.17 8.72 -12.04
N CYS A 111 -12.45 8.18 -11.04
CA CYS A 111 -12.27 8.82 -9.74
C CYS A 111 -10.80 8.72 -9.31
N LYS A 112 -10.03 9.75 -9.62
CA LYS A 112 -8.63 9.90 -9.21
C LYS A 112 -8.51 10.57 -7.86
N LEU A 113 -7.50 10.19 -7.09
CA LEU A 113 -7.19 10.86 -5.83
C LEU A 113 -6.79 12.31 -6.09
N SER A 114 -7.45 13.25 -5.42
CA SER A 114 -7.09 14.66 -5.52
C SER A 114 -5.82 14.98 -4.71
N PRO A 115 -5.05 16.03 -5.10
CA PRO A 115 -3.87 16.44 -4.32
C PRO A 115 -4.19 16.80 -2.86
N SER A 116 -5.35 17.40 -2.59
CA SER A 116 -5.80 17.72 -1.23
C SER A 116 -6.10 16.46 -0.42
N LYS A 117 -6.77 15.48 -1.03
CA LYS A 117 -7.04 14.19 -0.37
C LYS A 117 -5.75 13.39 -0.16
N PHE A 118 -4.80 13.47 -1.08
CA PHE A 118 -3.48 12.88 -0.89
C PHE A 118 -2.79 13.46 0.36
N GLN A 119 -2.80 14.78 0.54
CA GLN A 119 -2.19 15.40 1.74
C GLN A 119 -2.90 15.01 3.03
N GLU A 120 -4.22 14.84 3.01
CA GLU A 120 -4.99 14.35 4.16
C GLU A 120 -4.56 12.92 4.55
N LEU A 121 -4.42 12.02 3.57
CA LEU A 121 -4.06 10.64 3.80
C LEU A 121 -2.56 10.46 4.13
N PHE A 122 -1.69 11.10 3.37
CA PHE A 122 -0.24 10.88 3.38
C PHE A 122 0.57 11.99 4.08
N THR A 123 -0.09 12.99 4.65
CA THR A 123 0.53 14.21 5.18
C THR A 123 1.39 14.95 4.13
N SER A 124 1.94 16.12 4.48
CA SER A 124 2.76 16.92 3.56
C SER A 124 4.25 16.59 3.63
N ASP A 125 4.73 16.07 4.76
CA ASP A 125 6.15 16.05 5.14
C ASP A 125 6.68 14.69 5.63
N LYS A 126 5.81 13.80 6.08
CA LYS A 126 6.24 12.54 6.73
C LYS A 126 6.80 11.54 5.72
N PRO A 127 7.81 10.72 6.09
CA PRO A 127 8.31 9.64 5.24
C PRO A 127 7.20 8.64 4.88
N ILE A 128 7.24 8.17 3.64
CA ILE A 128 6.30 7.18 3.11
C ILE A 128 7.07 5.91 2.76
N ILE A 129 6.72 4.80 3.40
CA ILE A 129 7.20 3.45 3.10
C ILE A 129 6.12 2.73 2.32
N ALA A 130 6.35 2.57 1.02
CA ALA A 130 5.39 1.99 0.09
C ALA A 130 5.79 0.57 -0.30
N ASN A 131 4.80 -0.33 -0.32
CA ASN A 131 4.98 -1.70 -0.74
C ASN A 131 3.99 -2.05 -1.85
N PHE A 132 4.46 -2.57 -2.98
CA PHE A 132 3.66 -2.71 -4.19
C PHE A 132 3.71 -4.13 -4.76
N HIS A 133 2.56 -4.66 -5.12
CA HIS A 133 2.44 -5.93 -5.84
C HIS A 133 2.73 -5.78 -7.35
N GLY A 134 3.77 -5.06 -7.66
CA GLY A 134 4.24 -4.78 -9.02
C GLY A 134 5.61 -4.08 -8.99
N TYR A 135 6.03 -3.53 -10.10
CA TYR A 135 7.34 -2.89 -10.20
C TYR A 135 7.43 -1.60 -9.37
N PRO A 136 8.40 -1.48 -8.47
CA PRO A 136 8.52 -0.31 -7.58
C PRO A 136 8.69 1.01 -8.34
N ALA A 137 9.29 0.99 -9.53
CA ALA A 137 9.44 2.16 -10.37
C ALA A 137 8.09 2.76 -10.80
N THR A 138 7.11 1.91 -11.10
CA THR A 138 5.75 2.33 -11.49
C THR A 138 5.05 3.07 -10.35
N LEU A 139 5.04 2.50 -9.15
CA LEU A 139 4.42 3.16 -8.01
C LEU A 139 5.17 4.44 -7.62
N ARG A 140 6.51 4.44 -7.69
CA ARG A 140 7.32 5.64 -7.44
C ARG A 140 6.96 6.76 -8.41
N GLN A 141 6.81 6.47 -9.70
CA GLN A 141 6.41 7.45 -10.71
C GLN A 141 5.03 8.04 -10.39
N ILE A 142 4.05 7.20 -10.06
CA ILE A 142 2.71 7.67 -9.70
C ILE A 142 2.75 8.57 -8.46
N LEU A 143 3.43 8.14 -7.39
CA LEU A 143 3.54 8.91 -6.15
C LEU A 143 4.29 10.24 -6.34
N SER A 144 5.24 10.30 -7.28
CA SER A 144 5.98 11.54 -7.58
C SER A 144 5.11 12.67 -8.14
N ASN A 145 3.92 12.34 -8.65
CA ASN A 145 2.95 13.34 -9.09
C ASN A 145 2.24 14.05 -7.92
N TYR A 146 2.36 13.49 -6.72
CA TYR A 146 1.69 14.00 -5.51
C TYR A 146 2.65 14.59 -4.48
N THR A 147 3.92 14.13 -4.45
CA THR A 147 4.85 14.48 -3.36
C THR A 147 6.31 14.41 -3.79
N ASP A 148 7.20 15.05 -2.99
CA ASP A 148 8.65 14.95 -3.18
C ASP A 148 9.12 13.49 -3.00
N THR A 149 9.87 13.01 -3.99
CA THR A 149 10.41 11.64 -4.02
C THR A 149 11.43 11.36 -2.90
N LYS A 150 11.99 12.40 -2.27
CA LYS A 150 12.93 12.23 -1.14
C LYS A 150 12.28 11.57 0.07
N ARG A 151 10.98 11.74 0.25
CA ARG A 151 10.24 11.10 1.34
C ARG A 151 9.75 9.68 1.01
N LEU A 152 9.99 9.18 -0.21
CA LEU A 152 9.51 7.90 -0.69
C LEU A 152 10.55 6.79 -0.55
N LYS A 153 10.20 5.73 0.17
CA LYS A 153 10.85 4.42 0.13
C LYS A 153 9.86 3.45 -0.52
N VAL A 154 10.16 3.00 -1.73
CA VAL A 154 9.23 2.18 -2.52
C VAL A 154 9.83 0.80 -2.75
N HIS A 155 9.14 -0.23 -2.28
CA HIS A 155 9.42 -1.64 -2.48
C HIS A 155 8.40 -2.24 -3.45
N GLY A 156 8.75 -3.35 -4.06
CA GLY A 156 7.89 -4.05 -5.00
C GLY A 156 8.62 -5.24 -5.61
N PHE A 157 8.00 -5.93 -6.54
CA PHE A 157 8.54 -7.14 -7.14
C PHE A 157 9.27 -6.84 -8.44
N LEU A 158 10.51 -7.37 -8.55
CA LEU A 158 11.27 -7.44 -9.79
C LEU A 158 11.43 -8.92 -10.12
N GLU A 159 10.54 -9.44 -10.96
CA GLU A 159 10.59 -10.83 -11.39
C GLU A 159 11.87 -11.11 -12.21
N LYS A 160 12.64 -12.08 -11.76
CA LYS A 160 13.92 -12.48 -12.38
C LYS A 160 13.91 -13.93 -12.88
N GLY A 161 12.73 -14.55 -12.97
CA GLY A 161 12.58 -15.92 -13.43
C GLY A 161 13.09 -16.98 -12.45
N SER A 162 13.18 -16.66 -11.15
CA SER A 162 13.61 -17.60 -10.11
C SER A 162 12.42 -18.32 -9.49
N THR A 163 12.59 -19.61 -9.18
CA THR A 163 11.62 -20.40 -8.42
C THR A 163 12.00 -20.36 -6.95
N THR A 164 11.16 -19.73 -6.13
CA THR A 164 11.39 -19.57 -4.69
C THR A 164 10.09 -19.79 -3.92
N THR A 165 10.20 -19.93 -2.59
CA THR A 165 9.01 -19.85 -1.73
C THR A 165 8.45 -18.43 -1.72
N PRO A 166 7.16 -18.24 -1.41
CA PRO A 166 6.55 -16.89 -1.33
C PRO A 166 7.32 -15.94 -0.41
N PHE A 167 7.80 -16.42 0.73
CA PHE A 167 8.56 -15.59 1.67
C PHE A 167 9.96 -15.21 1.14
N GLU A 168 10.65 -16.15 0.49
CA GLU A 168 11.93 -15.87 -0.16
C GLU A 168 11.77 -14.82 -1.27
N MET A 169 10.68 -14.89 -2.05
CA MET A 169 10.36 -13.90 -3.06
C MET A 169 10.20 -12.49 -2.44
N LEU A 170 9.46 -12.38 -1.34
CA LEU A 170 9.33 -11.14 -0.58
C LEU A 170 10.67 -10.62 -0.06
N SER A 171 11.51 -11.53 0.47
CA SER A 171 12.82 -11.19 1.01
C SER A 171 13.79 -10.72 -0.07
N MET A 172 13.88 -11.44 -1.17
CA MET A 172 14.75 -11.10 -2.31
C MET A 172 14.39 -9.75 -2.93
N ASN A 173 13.10 -9.41 -2.94
CA ASN A 173 12.58 -8.14 -3.44
C ASN A 173 12.55 -7.03 -2.37
N ARG A 174 13.02 -7.32 -1.15
CA ARG A 174 12.98 -6.39 0.00
C ARG A 174 11.57 -5.89 0.34
N ALA A 175 10.55 -6.66 0.01
CA ALA A 175 9.13 -6.35 0.21
C ALA A 175 8.56 -7.01 1.49
N SER A 176 9.39 -7.71 2.28
CA SER A 176 8.97 -8.34 3.53
C SER A 176 8.87 -7.32 4.67
N ARG A 177 8.06 -7.65 5.68
CA ARG A 177 7.87 -6.86 6.91
C ARG A 177 9.16 -6.40 7.57
N TYR A 178 10.19 -7.23 7.54
CA TYR A 178 11.49 -6.91 8.12
C TYR A 178 12.22 -5.82 7.33
N HIS A 179 12.18 -5.86 6.01
CA HIS A 179 12.81 -4.84 5.19
C HIS A 179 12.12 -3.48 5.31
N LEU A 180 10.79 -3.49 5.44
CA LEU A 180 10.01 -2.27 5.66
C LEU A 180 10.31 -1.67 7.05
N ALA A 181 10.42 -2.52 8.07
CA ALA A 181 10.82 -2.09 9.42
C ALA A 181 12.27 -1.56 9.44
N ILE A 182 13.20 -2.22 8.75
CA ILE A 182 14.60 -1.77 8.61
C ILE A 182 14.68 -0.37 7.98
N ASP A 183 13.81 -0.02 7.06
CA ASP A 183 13.82 1.34 6.47
C ASP A 183 13.49 2.40 7.52
N VAL A 184 12.54 2.15 8.42
CA VAL A 184 12.26 3.04 9.56
C VAL A 184 13.43 3.08 10.53
N ALA A 185 13.99 1.93 10.91
CA ALA A 185 15.16 1.86 11.79
C ALA A 185 16.34 2.69 11.25
N LYS A 186 16.59 2.64 9.94
CA LYS A 186 17.62 3.46 9.28
C LYS A 186 17.31 4.96 9.35
N LEU A 187 16.04 5.35 9.18
CA LEU A 187 15.64 6.76 9.32
C LEU A 187 15.81 7.26 10.75
N GLU A 188 15.56 6.41 11.75
CA GLU A 188 15.79 6.68 13.17
C GLU A 188 17.27 6.51 13.61
N LYS A 189 18.16 6.08 12.70
CA LYS A 189 19.59 5.78 12.98
C LYS A 189 19.77 4.71 14.06
N ARG A 190 18.80 3.80 14.18
CA ARG A 190 18.84 2.65 15.09
C ARG A 190 19.52 1.48 14.37
N ASN A 191 20.71 1.12 14.82
CA ASN A 191 21.50 -0.02 14.28
C ASN A 191 21.36 -1.28 15.15
N ASP A 192 20.60 -1.20 16.20
CA ASP A 192 20.30 -2.23 17.18
C ASP A 192 18.97 -2.98 16.91
N LEU A 193 18.21 -2.54 15.91
CA LEU A 193 16.93 -3.11 15.46
C LEU A 193 17.05 -3.94 14.19
#